data_692a28eefd173817c2046ee417a5946c
#
_entry.id   692a28eefd173817c2046ee417a5946c
#
_cell.length_a   1.000
_cell.length_b   1.000
_cell.length_c   1.000
_cell.angle_alpha   90.00
_cell.angle_beta   90.00
_cell.angle_gamma   90.00
#
_symmetry.space_group_name_H-M   'P 1'
#
loop_
_entity.id
_entity.type
_entity.pdbx_description
1 polymer ?
#
loop_
_entity_poly.entity_id
_entity_poly.type
_entity_poly.pdbx_seq_one_letter_code
_entity_poly.pdbx_strand_id
1 'polypeptide(L)'
;MLSACGGDSNPVEEVAEEAAIPEPTPTVPPTPTQTPTESPDDPSPAPTPTPVLSQFEQDEKDGIIRSPLNGTAVSEESLTRRILGVKVDNHLEARPQSGIEKADLIFEIWVEGLTRYLAFFQASDVDYLGPIRSMRPTDIALQNPFGASFVNSGGQDWVYELAWSSSVRYFLEPEGTFRINGRYPPHNLYGDTAALRALDDRGDYDEPVEALWNFGEMPQDATPATQISMTYPYEFSSSWYWNPVLNHYEKNTTGNPHYYLDSDGNAQRISADTLIVFEMDVYMTX
;
A
#
# COMPACT_ATOMS: atom_id res chain seq x y z
N MET A 1 -40.31 -28.77 36.81
CA MET A 1 -41.73 -28.41 36.86
C MET A 1 -42.06 -27.49 35.69
N LEU A 2 -43.09 -27.88 34.95
CA LEU A 2 -43.60 -27.26 33.74
C LEU A 2 -44.14 -25.83 33.93
N SER A 3 -44.13 -25.01 32.87
CA SER A 3 -45.32 -24.43 32.24
C SER A 3 -44.86 -23.42 31.19
N ALA A 4 -45.09 -23.49 30.02
CA ALA A 4 -46.06 -23.48 28.96
C ALA A 4 -46.76 -22.12 28.71
N CYS A 5 -46.62 -21.70 27.44
CA CYS A 5 -47.56 -21.07 26.49
C CYS A 5 -48.05 -19.64 26.65
N GLY A 6 -48.02 -18.96 25.53
CA GLY A 6 -48.87 -17.82 25.19
C GLY A 6 -48.42 -17.17 23.90
N GLY A 7 -48.98 -17.67 22.79
CA GLY A 7 -48.82 -16.99 21.49
C GLY A 7 -49.93 -15.96 21.34
N ASP A 8 -49.62 -14.83 20.72
CA ASP A 8 -50.63 -13.92 20.21
C ASP A 8 -50.28 -13.50 18.80
N SER A 9 -51.17 -13.81 17.89
CA SER A 9 -51.13 -13.47 16.47
C SER A 9 -51.81 -12.11 16.26
N ASN A 10 -51.11 -11.17 15.69
CA ASN A 10 -51.70 -9.90 15.23
C ASN A 10 -52.11 -9.98 13.76
N PRO A 11 -53.27 -9.45 13.42
CA PRO A 11 -53.75 -9.48 12.04
C PRO A 11 -53.04 -8.48 11.12
N VAL A 12 -52.88 -8.88 9.88
CA VAL A 12 -52.33 -8.08 8.79
C VAL A 12 -53.36 -7.06 8.35
N GLU A 13 -52.97 -5.80 8.37
CA GLU A 13 -53.79 -4.69 7.84
C GLU A 13 -53.58 -4.56 6.33
N GLU A 14 -54.65 -4.70 5.57
CA GLU A 14 -54.70 -4.61 4.12
C GLU A 14 -54.70 -3.12 3.70
N VAL A 15 -53.60 -2.66 3.07
CA VAL A 15 -53.50 -1.28 2.57
C VAL A 15 -54.10 -1.22 1.17
N ALA A 16 -55.12 -0.39 1.01
CA ALA A 16 -55.80 -0.18 -0.27
C ALA A 16 -54.91 0.56 -1.28
N GLU A 17 -54.86 0.03 -2.48
CA GLU A 17 -54.09 0.59 -3.61
C GLU A 17 -54.83 1.83 -4.16
N GLU A 18 -54.21 3.01 -4.04
CA GLU A 18 -54.75 4.27 -4.57
C GLU A 18 -54.41 4.37 -6.06
N ALA A 19 -55.43 4.49 -6.90
CA ALA A 19 -55.33 4.59 -8.35
C ALA A 19 -54.67 5.89 -8.81
N ALA A 20 -53.61 5.79 -9.60
CA ALA A 20 -52.89 6.93 -10.16
C ALA A 20 -53.69 7.68 -11.24
N ILE A 21 -53.78 8.99 -11.14
CA ILE A 21 -54.38 9.87 -12.13
C ILE A 21 -53.37 10.10 -13.27
N PRO A 22 -53.72 9.90 -14.55
CA PRO A 22 -52.78 10.13 -15.65
C PRO A 22 -52.50 11.61 -15.86
N GLU A 23 -51.20 11.93 -15.98
CA GLU A 23 -50.75 13.31 -16.30
C GLU A 23 -51.04 13.66 -17.77
N PRO A 24 -51.35 14.93 -18.10
CA PRO A 24 -51.58 15.36 -19.47
C PRO A 24 -50.29 15.38 -20.28
N THR A 25 -50.36 14.86 -21.51
CA THR A 25 -49.25 14.83 -22.46
C THR A 25 -48.93 16.27 -22.95
N PRO A 26 -47.70 16.74 -22.90
CA PRO A 26 -47.33 18.07 -23.39
C PRO A 26 -47.44 18.13 -24.94
N THR A 27 -48.13 19.13 -25.43
CA THR A 27 -48.28 19.40 -26.88
C THR A 27 -47.04 20.21 -27.33
N VAL A 28 -46.30 19.63 -28.29
CA VAL A 28 -45.11 20.28 -28.88
C VAL A 28 -45.55 21.36 -29.88
N PRO A 29 -45.12 22.61 -29.79
CA PRO A 29 -45.42 23.63 -30.79
C PRO A 29 -44.68 23.34 -32.12
N PRO A 30 -45.21 23.77 -33.28
CA PRO A 30 -44.60 23.51 -34.58
C PRO A 30 -43.25 24.27 -34.73
N THR A 31 -42.29 23.55 -35.29
CA THR A 31 -40.95 24.09 -35.58
C THR A 31 -41.03 25.17 -36.67
N PRO A 32 -40.48 26.36 -36.48
CA PRO A 32 -40.43 27.35 -37.57
C PRO A 32 -39.52 26.89 -38.70
N THR A 33 -40.00 27.00 -39.93
CA THR A 33 -39.25 26.71 -41.17
C THR A 33 -38.19 27.79 -41.38
N GLN A 34 -36.93 27.43 -41.33
CA GLN A 34 -35.84 28.37 -41.60
C GLN A 34 -35.57 28.51 -43.11
N THR A 35 -35.49 29.73 -43.55
CA THR A 35 -35.07 30.11 -44.90
C THR A 35 -33.55 29.89 -45.05
N PRO A 36 -33.04 29.32 -46.12
CA PRO A 36 -31.60 29.18 -46.31
C PRO A 36 -30.92 30.56 -46.44
N THR A 37 -30.01 30.83 -45.50
CA THR A 37 -29.13 32.01 -45.57
C THR A 37 -27.82 31.55 -46.19
N GLU A 38 -27.35 32.27 -47.20
CA GLU A 38 -26.06 32.02 -47.86
C GLU A 38 -24.92 32.10 -46.82
N SER A 39 -24.07 31.10 -46.85
CA SER A 39 -22.94 30.97 -45.95
C SER A 39 -21.83 31.97 -46.30
N PRO A 40 -21.36 32.80 -45.37
CA PRO A 40 -20.12 33.54 -45.58
C PRO A 40 -18.93 32.58 -45.34
N ASP A 41 -17.90 32.79 -46.07
CA ASP A 41 -16.58 32.17 -46.14
C ASP A 41 -16.25 31.12 -45.03
N ASP A 42 -15.90 29.92 -45.50
CA ASP A 42 -15.42 28.80 -44.65
C ASP A 42 -14.23 29.27 -43.78
N PRO A 43 -14.37 29.36 -42.45
CA PRO A 43 -13.26 29.76 -41.62
C PRO A 43 -12.16 28.69 -41.69
N SER A 44 -10.95 29.16 -41.97
CA SER A 44 -9.75 28.31 -41.89
C SER A 44 -9.80 27.43 -40.63
N PRO A 45 -9.54 26.11 -40.72
CA PRO A 45 -9.61 25.26 -39.52
C PRO A 45 -8.67 25.81 -38.45
N ALA A 46 -9.21 25.96 -37.26
CA ALA A 46 -8.42 26.35 -36.10
C ALA A 46 -7.26 25.35 -35.91
N PRO A 47 -6.08 25.82 -35.55
CA PRO A 47 -4.96 24.92 -35.34
C PRO A 47 -5.35 23.86 -34.29
N THR A 48 -5.20 22.58 -34.65
CA THR A 48 -5.41 21.48 -33.73
C THR A 48 -4.49 21.67 -32.52
N PRO A 49 -5.01 21.69 -31.29
CA PRO A 49 -4.14 21.87 -30.13
C PRO A 49 -3.11 20.74 -30.08
N THR A 50 -1.86 21.13 -29.94
CA THR A 50 -0.80 20.15 -29.73
C THR A 50 -1.10 19.38 -28.43
N PRO A 51 -1.10 18.06 -28.47
CA PRO A 51 -1.32 17.29 -27.24
C PRO A 51 -0.34 17.70 -26.15
N VAL A 52 -0.88 18.06 -25.00
CA VAL A 52 -0.05 18.34 -23.81
C VAL A 52 0.28 16.98 -23.20
N LEU A 53 1.55 16.63 -23.14
CA LEU A 53 2.01 15.39 -22.52
C LEU A 53 1.65 15.40 -21.04
N SER A 54 1.28 14.26 -20.52
CA SER A 54 1.16 14.06 -19.08
C SER A 54 2.54 14.21 -18.43
N GLN A 55 2.58 14.41 -17.12
CA GLN A 55 3.86 14.51 -16.41
C GLN A 55 4.68 13.23 -16.59
N PHE A 56 4.04 12.08 -16.57
CA PHE A 56 4.72 10.78 -16.76
C PHE A 56 5.36 10.67 -18.14
N GLU A 57 4.64 11.05 -19.20
CA GLU A 57 5.15 11.04 -20.58
C GLU A 57 6.28 12.06 -20.76
N GLN A 58 6.19 13.21 -20.09
CA GLN A 58 7.24 14.23 -20.14
C GLN A 58 8.52 13.71 -19.44
N ASP A 59 8.38 13.11 -18.27
CA ASP A 59 9.49 12.51 -17.51
C ASP A 59 10.21 11.43 -18.33
N GLU A 60 9.44 10.56 -19.00
CA GLU A 60 9.99 9.53 -19.89
C GLU A 60 10.82 10.15 -21.01
N LYS A 61 10.28 11.20 -21.63
CA LYS A 61 10.94 11.92 -22.71
C LYS A 61 12.21 12.63 -22.23
N ASP A 62 12.20 13.11 -20.98
CA ASP A 62 13.34 13.77 -20.35
C ASP A 62 14.36 12.77 -19.79
N GLY A 63 14.09 11.46 -19.92
CA GLY A 63 14.99 10.41 -19.48
C GLY A 63 15.04 10.20 -17.96
N ILE A 64 13.95 10.54 -17.27
CA ILE A 64 13.88 10.33 -15.82
C ILE A 64 13.86 8.82 -15.51
N ILE A 65 14.80 8.40 -14.69
CA ILE A 65 14.96 7.00 -14.27
C ILE A 65 14.08 6.77 -13.05
N ARG A 66 13.33 5.65 -13.05
CA ARG A 66 12.36 5.34 -11.99
C ARG A 66 12.72 4.09 -11.23
N SER A 67 12.48 4.14 -9.92
CA SER A 67 12.63 3.00 -9.02
C SER A 67 11.73 1.84 -9.47
N PRO A 68 12.27 0.61 -9.57
CA PRO A 68 11.44 -0.56 -9.89
C PRO A 68 10.47 -0.94 -8.77
N LEU A 69 10.66 -0.42 -7.56
CA LEU A 69 9.82 -0.75 -6.40
C LEU A 69 8.58 0.14 -6.29
N ASN A 70 8.70 1.45 -6.61
CA ASN A 70 7.62 2.39 -6.35
C ASN A 70 7.41 3.45 -7.46
N GLY A 71 8.21 3.44 -8.51
CA GLY A 71 8.05 4.36 -9.64
C GLY A 71 8.54 5.79 -9.41
N THR A 72 9.12 6.09 -8.25
CA THR A 72 9.66 7.45 -8.00
C THR A 72 10.96 7.67 -8.77
N ALA A 73 11.28 8.93 -9.07
CA ALA A 73 12.53 9.30 -9.74
C ALA A 73 13.73 8.96 -8.83
N VAL A 74 14.73 8.29 -9.39
CA VAL A 74 15.94 7.87 -8.66
C VAL A 74 17.18 8.07 -9.53
N SER A 75 18.36 7.97 -8.92
CA SER A 75 19.62 7.97 -9.67
C SER A 75 19.85 6.60 -10.33
N GLU A 76 20.60 6.58 -11.42
CA GLU A 76 20.94 5.35 -12.15
C GLU A 76 21.62 4.32 -11.24
N GLU A 77 22.50 4.76 -10.38
CA GLU A 77 23.22 3.89 -9.43
C GLU A 77 22.28 3.21 -8.42
N SER A 78 21.09 3.81 -8.15
CA SER A 78 20.10 3.21 -7.24
C SER A 78 19.48 1.95 -7.83
N LEU A 79 19.44 1.80 -9.14
CA LEU A 79 18.78 0.67 -9.81
C LEU A 79 19.48 -0.66 -9.53
N THR A 80 20.79 -0.62 -9.32
CA THR A 80 21.58 -1.83 -9.05
C THR A 80 21.90 -2.03 -7.57
N ARG A 81 21.54 -1.09 -6.70
CA ARG A 81 21.73 -1.26 -5.25
C ARG A 81 20.97 -2.50 -4.76
N ARG A 82 21.64 -3.32 -3.95
CA ARG A 82 21.02 -4.51 -3.36
C ARG A 82 19.80 -4.10 -2.53
N ILE A 83 18.64 -4.68 -2.82
CA ILE A 83 17.43 -4.45 -2.05
C ILE A 83 17.63 -5.04 -0.66
N LEU A 84 17.40 -4.22 0.37
CA LEU A 84 17.37 -4.64 1.76
C LEU A 84 15.92 -4.80 2.18
N GLY A 85 15.52 -6.00 2.58
CA GLY A 85 14.23 -6.25 3.20
C GLY A 85 14.40 -6.33 4.71
N VAL A 86 13.54 -5.67 5.46
CA VAL A 86 13.59 -5.69 6.93
C VAL A 86 12.21 -6.04 7.48
N LYS A 87 12.17 -7.05 8.36
CA LYS A 87 10.91 -7.42 9.04
C LYS A 87 10.67 -6.48 10.20
N VAL A 88 9.60 -5.69 10.12
CA VAL A 88 9.27 -4.68 11.13
C VAL A 88 8.02 -5.10 11.90
N ASP A 89 8.08 -4.96 13.21
CA ASP A 89 7.01 -5.32 14.15
C ASP A 89 5.83 -4.35 14.06
N ASN A 90 4.63 -4.88 14.24
CA ASN A 90 3.42 -4.07 14.33
C ASN A 90 2.60 -4.38 15.60
N HIS A 91 3.21 -5.01 16.58
CA HIS A 91 2.58 -5.22 17.90
C HIS A 91 2.32 -3.86 18.55
N LEU A 92 1.32 -3.78 19.42
CA LEU A 92 0.98 -2.53 20.10
C LEU A 92 2.19 -1.93 20.85
N GLU A 93 2.98 -2.78 21.51
CA GLU A 93 4.18 -2.36 22.24
C GLU A 93 5.36 -1.96 21.33
N ALA A 94 5.25 -2.24 20.04
CA ALA A 94 6.24 -1.85 19.04
C ALA A 94 5.93 -0.48 18.41
N ARG A 95 4.76 0.06 18.70
CA ARG A 95 4.31 1.34 18.13
C ARG A 95 4.62 2.50 19.06
N PRO A 96 4.92 3.69 18.52
CA PRO A 96 5.16 3.98 17.10
C PRO A 96 6.48 3.40 16.60
N GLN A 97 6.51 2.96 15.34
CA GLN A 97 7.74 2.53 14.67
C GLN A 97 8.60 3.75 14.30
N SER A 98 9.84 3.53 13.84
CA SER A 98 10.69 4.59 13.29
C SER A 98 11.34 4.12 12.00
N GLY A 99 11.60 5.04 11.08
CA GLY A 99 12.31 4.77 9.83
C GLY A 99 11.48 4.11 8.74
N ILE A 100 10.29 3.65 9.06
CA ILE A 100 9.42 2.91 8.13
C ILE A 100 8.93 3.80 6.98
N GLU A 101 8.82 5.10 7.22
CA GLU A 101 8.36 6.08 6.23
C GLU A 101 9.33 6.28 5.07
N LYS A 102 10.56 5.81 5.21
CA LYS A 102 11.58 5.92 4.15
C LYS A 102 11.65 4.67 3.27
N ALA A 103 10.86 3.64 3.59
CA ALA A 103 10.85 2.43 2.78
C ALA A 103 10.32 2.74 1.37
N ASP A 104 10.96 2.13 0.36
CA ASP A 104 10.53 2.27 -1.03
C ASP A 104 9.24 1.48 -1.30
N LEU A 105 9.03 0.38 -0.55
CA LEU A 105 7.86 -0.48 -0.66
C LEU A 105 7.65 -1.20 0.67
N ILE A 106 6.39 -1.33 1.09
CA ILE A 106 6.05 -2.09 2.31
C ILE A 106 4.95 -3.09 1.99
N PHE A 107 5.16 -4.34 2.36
CA PHE A 107 4.10 -5.33 2.44
C PHE A 107 3.59 -5.40 3.88
N GLU A 108 2.30 -5.21 4.07
CA GLU A 108 1.64 -5.48 5.35
C GLU A 108 1.03 -6.87 5.29
N ILE A 109 1.51 -7.76 6.14
CA ILE A 109 1.26 -9.20 6.06
C ILE A 109 0.62 -9.69 7.36
N TRP A 110 -0.49 -10.44 7.26
CA TRP A 110 -1.14 -11.07 8.41
C TRP A 110 -0.22 -12.12 9.03
N VAL A 111 -0.03 -12.05 10.36
CA VAL A 111 0.86 -12.95 11.11
C VAL A 111 0.32 -13.14 12.55
N GLU A 112 -0.12 -14.34 12.87
CA GLU A 112 -0.35 -14.73 14.29
C GLU A 112 -1.22 -13.75 15.10
N GLY A 113 -2.31 -13.25 14.54
CA GLY A 113 -3.26 -12.40 15.26
C GLY A 113 -3.05 -10.89 15.09
N LEU A 114 -2.08 -10.49 14.27
CA LEU A 114 -1.84 -9.09 13.92
C LEU A 114 -1.16 -9.04 12.55
N THR A 115 -0.88 -7.86 12.04
CA THR A 115 -0.04 -7.76 10.85
C THR A 115 1.41 -7.42 11.25
N ARG A 116 2.36 -7.74 10.37
CA ARG A 116 3.74 -7.24 10.44
C ARG A 116 4.10 -6.62 9.09
N TYR A 117 5.11 -5.80 9.07
CA TYR A 117 5.58 -5.16 7.85
C TYR A 117 6.84 -5.86 7.35
N LEU A 118 6.93 -6.02 6.04
CA LEU A 118 8.17 -6.32 5.35
C LEU A 118 8.49 -5.06 4.54
N ALA A 119 9.47 -4.31 5.00
CA ALA A 119 9.85 -3.02 4.43
C ALA A 119 11.10 -3.18 3.56
N PHE A 120 11.03 -2.68 2.32
CA PHE A 120 12.11 -2.74 1.35
C PHE A 120 12.75 -1.38 1.15
N PHE A 121 14.06 -1.38 1.12
CA PHE A 121 14.90 -0.19 0.91
C PHE A 121 15.86 -0.49 -0.25
N GLN A 122 15.83 0.32 -1.29
CA GLN A 122 16.78 0.28 -2.40
C GLN A 122 17.38 1.66 -2.64
N ALA A 123 16.56 2.64 -2.97
CA ALA A 123 17.00 4.01 -3.21
C ALA A 123 17.23 4.80 -1.93
N SER A 124 16.56 4.42 -0.85
CA SER A 124 16.57 5.13 0.44
C SER A 124 17.35 4.38 1.51
N ASP A 125 17.77 5.10 2.54
CA ASP A 125 18.36 4.54 3.76
C ASP A 125 17.90 5.34 4.99
N VAL A 126 17.92 4.67 6.15
CA VAL A 126 17.68 5.32 7.45
C VAL A 126 18.63 4.73 8.48
N ASP A 127 19.05 5.54 9.44
CA ASP A 127 19.95 5.13 10.51
C ASP A 127 19.22 4.53 11.73
N TYR A 128 17.88 4.59 11.75
CA TYR A 128 17.08 4.20 12.92
C TYR A 128 15.75 3.55 12.48
N LEU A 129 15.83 2.28 12.06
CA LEU A 129 14.67 1.52 11.60
C LEU A 129 14.26 0.45 12.63
N GLY A 130 13.01 0.43 13.01
CA GLY A 130 12.53 -0.65 13.86
C GLY A 130 11.16 -0.40 14.48
N PRO A 131 10.74 -1.30 15.40
CA PRO A 131 11.49 -2.49 15.88
C PRO A 131 11.54 -3.63 14.85
N ILE A 132 12.68 -4.30 14.77
CA ILE A 132 12.91 -5.45 13.88
C ILE A 132 12.34 -6.70 14.52
N ARG A 133 11.76 -7.58 13.71
CA ARG A 133 11.01 -8.75 14.19
C ARG A 133 11.36 -10.03 13.40
N SER A 134 10.83 -11.15 13.92
CA SER A 134 11.10 -12.49 13.37
C SER A 134 10.49 -12.69 11.99
N MET A 135 11.21 -13.41 11.13
CA MET A 135 10.75 -13.75 9.78
C MET A 135 9.67 -14.81 9.78
N ARG A 136 8.92 -14.85 8.69
CA ARG A 136 7.89 -15.85 8.40
C ARG A 136 8.04 -16.33 6.95
N PRO A 137 7.49 -17.49 6.59
CA PRO A 137 7.69 -18.06 5.23
C PRO A 137 7.28 -17.10 4.11
N THR A 138 6.22 -16.34 4.31
CA THR A 138 5.74 -15.35 3.32
C THR A 138 6.81 -14.30 3.01
N ASP A 139 7.63 -13.92 4.00
CA ASP A 139 8.70 -12.94 3.79
C ASP A 139 9.72 -13.45 2.76
N ILE A 140 10.04 -14.76 2.83
CA ILE A 140 10.98 -15.38 1.89
C ILE A 140 10.39 -15.34 0.48
N ALA A 141 9.12 -15.72 0.34
CA ALA A 141 8.44 -15.73 -0.97
C ALA A 141 8.43 -14.33 -1.61
N LEU A 142 8.15 -13.30 -0.81
CA LEU A 142 8.10 -11.92 -1.31
C LEU A 142 9.47 -11.35 -1.67
N GLN A 143 10.53 -11.80 -1.02
CA GLN A 143 11.88 -11.30 -1.26
C GLN A 143 12.65 -12.11 -2.30
N ASN A 144 12.28 -13.38 -2.50
CA ASN A 144 13.00 -14.28 -3.38
C ASN A 144 13.13 -13.76 -4.82
N PRO A 145 12.10 -13.14 -5.43
CA PRO A 145 12.25 -12.59 -6.79
C PRO A 145 13.36 -11.53 -6.91
N PHE A 146 13.68 -10.85 -5.83
CA PHE A 146 14.72 -9.82 -5.81
C PHE A 146 16.09 -10.35 -5.40
N GLY A 147 16.17 -11.54 -4.82
CA GLY A 147 17.40 -12.00 -4.20
C GLY A 147 17.88 -11.05 -3.10
N ALA A 148 16.95 -10.51 -2.32
CA ALA A 148 17.21 -9.44 -1.37
C ALA A 148 18.14 -9.85 -0.21
N SER A 149 18.74 -8.87 0.44
CA SER A 149 19.36 -9.00 1.76
C SER A 149 18.24 -8.85 2.79
N PHE A 150 18.10 -9.81 3.70
CA PHE A 150 16.95 -9.86 4.61
C PHE A 150 17.37 -9.81 6.08
N VAL A 151 16.99 -8.76 6.78
CA VAL A 151 17.27 -8.58 8.21
C VAL A 151 16.03 -8.92 9.04
N ASN A 152 16.24 -9.72 10.07
CA ASN A 152 15.18 -10.18 10.97
C ASN A 152 15.75 -10.46 12.37
N SER A 153 14.86 -10.71 13.35
CA SER A 153 15.27 -10.99 14.74
C SER A 153 14.98 -12.42 15.17
N GLY A 154 14.79 -13.33 14.23
CA GLY A 154 14.52 -14.72 14.58
C GLY A 154 13.56 -15.39 13.59
N GLY A 155 13.26 -16.65 13.87
CA GLY A 155 12.34 -17.46 13.07
C GLY A 155 12.29 -18.88 13.60
N GLN A 156 11.44 -19.69 13.02
CA GLN A 156 11.43 -21.13 13.29
C GLN A 156 12.47 -21.83 12.41
N ASP A 157 13.01 -22.95 12.87
CA ASP A 157 14.08 -23.66 12.16
C ASP A 157 13.74 -23.95 10.69
N TRP A 158 12.54 -24.43 10.43
CA TRP A 158 12.11 -24.75 9.05
C TRP A 158 12.00 -23.50 8.16
N VAL A 159 11.75 -22.33 8.75
CA VAL A 159 11.75 -21.07 7.98
C VAL A 159 13.19 -20.67 7.59
N TYR A 160 14.14 -20.94 8.46
CA TYR A 160 15.56 -20.77 8.12
C TYR A 160 15.98 -21.71 6.97
N GLU A 161 15.50 -22.96 7.01
CA GLU A 161 15.76 -23.93 5.92
C GLU A 161 15.19 -23.45 4.59
N LEU A 162 13.98 -22.88 4.63
CA LEU A 162 13.33 -22.30 3.47
C LEU A 162 14.16 -21.12 2.91
N ALA A 163 14.59 -20.22 3.79
CA ALA A 163 15.41 -19.07 3.40
C ALA A 163 16.74 -19.53 2.81
N TRP A 164 17.37 -20.52 3.43
CA TRP A 164 18.64 -21.08 2.98
C TRP A 164 18.55 -21.67 1.57
N SER A 165 17.40 -22.25 1.20
CA SER A 165 17.18 -22.85 -0.11
C SER A 165 16.76 -21.84 -1.19
N SER A 166 16.62 -20.55 -0.82
CA SER A 166 16.18 -19.49 -1.71
C SER A 166 17.35 -18.60 -2.16
N SER A 167 17.07 -17.59 -2.98
CA SER A 167 18.05 -16.57 -3.36
C SER A 167 18.19 -15.46 -2.31
N VAL A 168 17.35 -15.48 -1.27
CA VAL A 168 17.36 -14.50 -0.18
C VAL A 168 18.49 -14.79 0.79
N ARG A 169 19.35 -13.81 1.05
CA ARG A 169 20.38 -13.92 2.08
C ARG A 169 19.88 -13.26 3.35
N TYR A 170 19.69 -14.03 4.41
CA TYR A 170 19.14 -13.50 5.65
C TYR A 170 20.21 -13.27 6.71
N PHE A 171 19.98 -12.26 7.55
CA PHE A 171 20.83 -11.86 8.66
C PHE A 171 19.98 -11.79 9.92
N LEU A 172 20.33 -12.61 10.91
CA LEU A 172 19.63 -12.70 12.20
C LEU A 172 20.32 -11.81 13.23
N GLU A 173 19.69 -10.72 13.62
CA GLU A 173 20.25 -9.73 14.56
C GLU A 173 21.71 -9.43 14.24
N PRO A 174 22.04 -9.02 13.01
CA PRO A 174 23.44 -8.87 12.61
C PRO A 174 24.11 -7.66 13.26
N GLU A 175 25.43 -7.57 13.09
CA GLU A 175 26.16 -6.34 13.37
C GLU A 175 25.48 -5.17 12.62
N GLY A 176 25.32 -4.01 13.29
CA GLY A 176 24.52 -2.89 12.74
C GLY A 176 23.13 -2.84 13.32
N THR A 177 22.71 -3.86 14.09
CA THR A 177 21.50 -3.77 14.90
C THR A 177 21.85 -3.42 16.34
N PHE A 178 20.91 -2.82 17.04
CA PHE A 178 21.09 -2.38 18.43
C PHE A 178 19.73 -2.40 19.16
N ARG A 179 19.78 -2.58 20.48
CA ARG A 179 18.57 -2.55 21.28
C ARG A 179 18.43 -1.19 21.97
N ILE A 180 17.22 -0.62 21.84
CA ILE A 180 16.93 0.69 22.44
C ILE A 180 16.42 0.53 23.87
N ASN A 181 16.60 1.60 24.65
CA ASN A 181 16.00 1.73 25.97
C ASN A 181 14.55 2.23 25.85
N GLY A 182 13.75 2.00 26.91
CA GLY A 182 12.36 2.46 26.96
C GLY A 182 11.35 1.47 26.38
N ARG A 183 11.86 0.37 25.80
CA ARG A 183 11.04 -0.78 25.36
C ARG A 183 11.73 -2.07 25.77
N TYR A 184 10.92 -3.11 25.92
CA TYR A 184 11.44 -4.45 26.29
C TYR A 184 11.53 -5.36 25.08
N PRO A 185 12.47 -6.31 25.09
CA PRO A 185 12.46 -7.36 24.08
C PRO A 185 11.09 -8.08 24.04
N PRO A 186 10.57 -8.42 22.87
CA PRO A 186 11.21 -8.38 21.56
C PRO A 186 10.92 -7.10 20.74
N HIS A 187 10.40 -6.04 21.36
CA HIS A 187 9.89 -4.84 20.69
C HIS A 187 10.92 -3.68 20.66
N ASN A 188 12.20 -3.97 20.82
CA ASN A 188 13.24 -2.94 21.00
C ASN A 188 14.50 -3.09 20.14
N LEU A 189 14.49 -3.96 19.11
CA LEU A 189 15.64 -4.13 18.22
C LEU A 189 15.51 -3.17 17.02
N TYR A 190 16.55 -2.40 16.76
CA TYR A 190 16.60 -1.39 15.70
C TYR A 190 17.87 -1.57 14.87
N GLY A 191 17.94 -0.94 13.70
CA GLY A 191 19.12 -1.03 12.85
C GLY A 191 19.27 0.14 11.88
N ASP A 192 20.48 0.29 11.36
CA ASP A 192 20.86 1.24 10.31
C ASP A 192 20.83 0.51 8.97
N THR A 193 19.99 0.93 8.04
CA THR A 193 19.77 0.20 6.79
C THR A 193 20.99 0.20 5.87
N ALA A 194 21.77 1.29 5.84
CA ALA A 194 22.99 1.34 5.03
C ALA A 194 24.05 0.35 5.56
N ALA A 195 24.23 0.34 6.89
CA ALA A 195 25.16 -0.61 7.54
C ALA A 195 24.70 -2.05 7.33
N LEU A 196 23.40 -2.31 7.43
CA LEU A 196 22.83 -3.64 7.24
C LEU A 196 22.97 -4.14 5.79
N ARG A 197 22.76 -3.26 4.81
CA ARG A 197 22.96 -3.59 3.39
C ARG A 197 24.42 -3.98 3.11
N ALA A 198 25.36 -3.25 3.71
CA ALA A 198 26.80 -3.47 3.52
C ALA A 198 27.30 -4.81 4.07
N LEU A 199 26.49 -5.53 4.85
CA LEU A 199 26.86 -6.87 5.35
C LEU A 199 26.76 -7.96 4.27
N ASP A 200 26.01 -7.69 3.19
CA ASP A 200 25.85 -8.68 2.12
C ASP A 200 27.09 -8.65 1.20
N ASP A 201 27.93 -9.66 1.30
CA ASP A 201 29.16 -9.77 0.52
C ASP A 201 28.92 -10.01 -0.99
N ARG A 202 27.67 -10.23 -1.40
CA ARG A 202 27.30 -10.29 -2.82
C ARG A 202 27.38 -8.91 -3.48
N GLY A 203 27.31 -7.83 -2.68
CA GLY A 203 27.29 -6.45 -3.20
C GLY A 203 26.02 -6.11 -3.97
N ASP A 204 26.13 -5.10 -4.79
CA ASP A 204 25.01 -4.64 -5.63
C ASP A 204 24.70 -5.66 -6.75
N TYR A 205 23.55 -5.51 -7.41
CA TYR A 205 23.19 -6.38 -8.54
C TYR A 205 24.02 -6.03 -9.77
N ASP A 206 24.28 -7.01 -10.61
CA ASP A 206 24.98 -6.80 -11.88
C ASP A 206 24.15 -6.00 -12.88
N GLU A 207 22.81 -6.11 -12.78
CA GLU A 207 21.86 -5.43 -13.66
C GLU A 207 20.71 -4.87 -12.82
N PRO A 208 20.01 -3.83 -13.31
CA PRO A 208 18.85 -3.30 -12.61
C PRO A 208 17.78 -4.37 -12.35
N VAL A 209 17.14 -4.29 -11.19
CA VAL A 209 16.03 -5.17 -10.81
C VAL A 209 14.81 -4.86 -11.71
N GLU A 210 14.19 -5.91 -12.23
CA GLU A 210 12.97 -5.77 -13.02
C GLU A 210 11.81 -5.32 -12.14
N ALA A 211 11.06 -4.32 -12.61
CA ALA A 211 9.88 -3.83 -11.90
C ALA A 211 8.78 -4.90 -11.88
N LEU A 212 8.14 -5.07 -10.75
CA LEU A 212 7.04 -6.05 -10.59
C LEU A 212 5.71 -5.54 -11.15
N TRP A 213 5.60 -4.24 -11.42
CA TRP A 213 4.40 -3.57 -11.94
C TRP A 213 4.78 -2.47 -12.91
N ASN A 214 3.79 -2.12 -13.73
CA ASN A 214 3.93 -1.01 -14.67
C ASN A 214 3.47 0.28 -14.00
N PHE A 215 4.30 1.28 -14.04
CA PHE A 215 3.97 2.63 -13.54
C PHE A 215 3.44 3.46 -14.71
N GLY A 216 2.49 4.35 -14.44
CA GLY A 216 1.90 5.20 -15.48
C GLY A 216 0.80 6.09 -14.93
N GLU A 217 0.09 6.72 -15.84
CA GLU A 217 -1.00 7.63 -15.49
C GLU A 217 -2.22 6.87 -14.98
N MET A 218 -2.94 7.50 -14.07
CA MET A 218 -4.20 6.95 -13.57
C MET A 218 -5.22 6.87 -14.72
N PRO A 219 -5.90 5.72 -14.91
CA PRO A 219 -6.95 5.63 -15.91
C PRO A 219 -8.05 6.67 -15.67
N GLN A 220 -8.52 7.29 -16.75
CA GLN A 220 -9.55 8.35 -16.67
C GLN A 220 -10.90 7.84 -16.15
N ASP A 221 -11.16 6.54 -16.30
CA ASP A 221 -12.39 5.91 -15.82
C ASP A 221 -12.24 5.23 -14.46
N ALA A 222 -11.14 5.50 -13.75
CA ALA A 222 -10.91 4.93 -12.42
C ALA A 222 -11.96 5.43 -11.42
N THR A 223 -12.46 4.52 -10.60
CA THR A 223 -13.40 4.86 -9.52
C THR A 223 -12.59 5.28 -8.29
N PRO A 224 -12.81 6.49 -7.76
CA PRO A 224 -12.09 6.92 -6.57
C PRO A 224 -12.36 6.03 -5.36
N ALA A 225 -11.32 5.64 -4.65
CA ALA A 225 -11.41 4.93 -3.38
C ALA A 225 -10.98 5.87 -2.25
N THR A 226 -11.93 6.38 -1.50
CA THR A 226 -11.65 7.30 -0.39
C THR A 226 -11.37 6.57 0.92
N GLN A 227 -11.71 5.28 0.98
CA GLN A 227 -11.45 4.42 2.13
C GLN A 227 -11.19 3.00 1.65
N ILE A 228 -10.15 2.38 2.19
CA ILE A 228 -9.81 0.98 1.96
C ILE A 228 -9.64 0.34 3.33
N SER A 229 -10.38 -0.74 3.61
CA SER A 229 -10.32 -1.41 4.92
C SER A 229 -10.17 -2.91 4.76
N MET A 230 -9.20 -3.47 5.46
CA MET A 230 -8.98 -4.91 5.55
C MET A 230 -9.28 -5.33 6.99
N THR A 231 -10.12 -6.35 7.14
CA THR A 231 -10.46 -6.93 8.45
C THR A 231 -9.88 -8.34 8.51
N TYR A 232 -9.17 -8.61 9.56
CA TYR A 232 -8.49 -9.88 9.80
C TYR A 232 -9.15 -10.58 10.99
N PRO A 233 -8.84 -11.87 11.21
CA PRO A 233 -9.30 -12.56 12.44
C PRO A 233 -8.91 -11.82 13.72
N TYR A 234 -9.57 -12.15 14.82
CA TYR A 234 -9.33 -11.56 16.15
C TYR A 234 -9.54 -10.05 16.20
N GLU A 235 -10.49 -9.55 15.38
CA GLU A 235 -10.88 -8.12 15.34
C GLU A 235 -9.75 -7.16 14.97
N PHE A 236 -8.68 -7.66 14.39
CA PHE A 236 -7.60 -6.79 13.88
C PHE A 236 -8.05 -6.16 12.55
N SER A 237 -7.76 -4.89 12.38
CA SER A 237 -8.05 -4.22 11.09
C SER A 237 -6.95 -3.24 10.71
N SER A 238 -6.77 -3.10 9.39
CA SER A 238 -5.92 -2.08 8.78
C SER A 238 -6.79 -1.28 7.82
N SER A 239 -6.90 0.01 8.05
CA SER A 239 -7.75 0.89 7.25
C SER A 239 -6.97 2.10 6.79
N TRP A 240 -7.27 2.55 5.57
CA TRP A 240 -6.59 3.66 4.94
C TRP A 240 -7.65 4.66 4.47
N TYR A 241 -7.45 5.93 4.76
CA TYR A 241 -8.38 7.02 4.47
C TYR A 241 -7.69 8.07 3.62
N TRP A 242 -8.26 8.39 2.47
CA TRP A 242 -7.73 9.40 1.57
C TRP A 242 -7.77 10.78 2.22
N ASN A 243 -6.63 11.46 2.24
CA ASN A 243 -6.52 12.84 2.68
C ASN A 243 -6.36 13.73 1.45
N PRO A 244 -7.43 14.45 1.03
CA PRO A 244 -7.36 15.24 -0.20
C PRO A 244 -6.50 16.50 -0.10
N VAL A 245 -6.16 16.93 1.12
CA VAL A 245 -5.28 18.09 1.33
C VAL A 245 -3.82 17.71 1.10
N LEU A 246 -3.44 16.52 1.58
CA LEU A 246 -2.06 16.02 1.51
C LEU A 246 -1.84 15.08 0.32
N ASN A 247 -2.93 14.72 -0.38
CA ASN A 247 -2.90 13.88 -1.58
C ASN A 247 -2.25 12.50 -1.32
N HIS A 248 -2.63 11.87 -0.19
CA HIS A 248 -2.17 10.53 0.16
C HIS A 248 -3.20 9.83 1.07
N TYR A 249 -3.02 8.53 1.29
CA TYR A 249 -3.81 7.77 2.26
C TYR A 249 -3.14 7.79 3.62
N GLU A 250 -3.93 7.96 4.68
CA GLU A 250 -3.50 7.88 6.08
C GLU A 250 -4.01 6.62 6.75
N LYS A 251 -3.13 5.95 7.49
CA LYS A 251 -3.40 4.64 8.09
C LYS A 251 -4.07 4.73 9.47
N ASN A 252 -5.05 3.83 9.67
CA ASN A 252 -5.53 3.47 11.01
C ASN A 252 -5.29 1.97 11.23
N THR A 253 -4.99 1.59 12.46
CA THR A 253 -4.87 0.18 12.85
C THR A 253 -5.82 -0.08 14.01
N THR A 254 -6.69 -1.05 13.83
CA THR A 254 -7.75 -1.42 14.79
C THR A 254 -8.51 -0.17 15.27
N GLY A 255 -8.97 0.62 14.28
CA GLY A 255 -9.78 1.80 14.50
C GLY A 255 -9.03 3.07 14.94
N ASN A 256 -7.75 2.99 15.29
CA ASN A 256 -6.98 4.10 15.83
C ASN A 256 -5.96 4.64 14.82
N PRO A 257 -5.78 5.97 14.74
CA PRO A 257 -4.72 6.55 13.90
C PRO A 257 -3.36 5.93 14.20
N HIS A 258 -2.62 5.58 13.14
CA HIS A 258 -1.32 4.94 13.28
C HIS A 258 -0.21 5.95 12.99
N TYR A 259 0.76 6.02 13.90
CA TYR A 259 1.87 6.98 13.86
C TYR A 259 3.21 6.26 13.80
N TYR A 260 4.20 6.92 13.21
CA TYR A 260 5.62 6.60 13.34
C TYR A 260 6.32 7.78 14.01
N LEU A 261 7.55 7.58 14.49
CA LEU A 261 8.40 8.68 14.96
C LEU A 261 9.42 9.03 13.88
N ASP A 262 9.45 10.30 13.50
CA ASP A 262 10.44 10.80 12.55
C ASP A 262 11.82 10.91 13.19
N SER A 263 12.84 11.35 12.44
CA SER A 263 14.22 11.47 12.92
C SER A 263 14.40 12.43 14.12
N ASP A 264 13.45 13.34 14.28
CA ASP A 264 13.46 14.30 15.41
C ASP A 264 12.66 13.79 16.61
N GLY A 265 12.05 12.61 16.49
CA GLY A 265 11.23 11.99 17.53
C GLY A 265 9.78 12.48 17.57
N ASN A 266 9.34 13.21 16.55
CA ASN A 266 7.95 13.69 16.48
C ASN A 266 7.04 12.62 15.87
N ALA A 267 5.82 12.48 16.41
CA ALA A 267 4.84 11.56 15.90
C ALA A 267 4.22 12.09 14.60
N GLN A 268 4.31 11.29 13.53
CA GLN A 268 3.76 11.59 12.22
C GLN A 268 2.79 10.48 11.80
N ARG A 269 1.78 10.80 11.01
CA ARG A 269 0.83 9.82 10.49
C ARG A 269 1.53 8.88 9.49
N ILE A 270 1.32 7.59 9.64
CA ILE A 270 1.73 6.65 8.58
C ILE A 270 0.85 6.92 7.36
N SER A 271 1.48 7.12 6.22
CA SER A 271 0.80 7.44 4.97
C SER A 271 1.37 6.63 3.80
N ALA A 272 0.62 6.59 2.72
CA ALA A 272 1.03 5.95 1.47
C ALA A 272 0.38 6.66 0.28
N ASP A 273 1.15 6.86 -0.77
CA ASP A 273 0.64 7.47 -2.00
C ASP A 273 -0.13 6.46 -2.85
N THR A 274 0.29 5.20 -2.82
CA THR A 274 -0.32 4.10 -3.57
C THR A 274 -0.54 2.91 -2.66
N LEU A 275 -1.71 2.30 -2.78
CA LEU A 275 -2.06 1.07 -2.06
C LEU A 275 -2.44 -0.01 -3.06
N ILE A 276 -1.87 -1.20 -2.89
CA ILE A 276 -2.24 -2.38 -3.67
C ILE A 276 -2.76 -3.41 -2.67
N VAL A 277 -3.96 -3.90 -2.90
CA VAL A 277 -4.58 -4.89 -2.01
C VAL A 277 -4.62 -6.23 -2.71
N PHE A 278 -4.01 -7.23 -2.11
CA PHE A 278 -4.07 -8.61 -2.57
C PHE A 278 -5.04 -9.40 -1.68
N GLU A 279 -6.08 -9.94 -2.27
CA GLU A 279 -6.97 -10.89 -1.59
C GLU A 279 -6.45 -12.30 -1.90
N MET A 280 -6.06 -13.02 -0.87
CA MET A 280 -5.45 -14.35 -1.04
C MET A 280 -5.75 -15.25 0.15
N ASP A 281 -5.73 -16.55 -0.10
CA ASP A 281 -5.87 -17.54 0.97
C ASP A 281 -4.66 -17.50 1.91
N VAL A 282 -4.92 -17.53 3.19
CA VAL A 282 -3.88 -17.55 4.22
C VAL A 282 -3.91 -18.90 4.93
N TYR A 283 -2.78 -19.60 4.91
CA TYR A 283 -2.63 -20.91 5.55
C TYR A 283 -1.79 -20.78 6.81
N MET A 284 -2.35 -21.26 7.94
CA MET A 284 -1.63 -21.34 9.21
C MET A 284 -0.83 -22.63 9.24
N THR A 285 0.48 -22.51 9.53
CA THR A 285 1.36 -23.67 9.67
C THR A 285 1.71 -23.88 11.14
N UNK A 286 1.50 -24.94 11.38
CA UNK A 286 1.74 -25.31 12.75
C UNK A 286 3.01 -25.37 13.24
#